data_7716cba10668e7289149b4608e95a348
#
_entry.id   7716cba10668e7289149b4608e95a348
#
_cell.length_a   1.000
_cell.length_b   1.000
_cell.length_c   1.000
_cell.angle_alpha   90.00
_cell.angle_beta   90.00
_cell.angle_gamma   90.00
#
_symmetry.space_group_name_H-M   'P 1'
#
loop_
_entity.id
_entity.type
_entity.pdbx_description
1 polymer ?
#
loop_
_entity_poly.entity_id
_entity_poly.type
_entity_poly.pdbx_seq_one_letter_code
_entity_poly.pdbx_strand_id
1 'polypeptide(L)'
;MKNLMRTLALVILVLLALQWSRREQTLVILSTNDMHGKIQRFPHLTTAVKACRDTVDRVLLVDAGDRWTGNAYVDRVENHGEPIIHLMNQLGYDVVALGNHEFDFGQAHLGAMLDSLCVFEVVCANVESDTATFSPVAPYTIVNRGGVKIGVVGVVTNYEGQGTPAGNKSSYVGLRFSDPQQAAIEAADALRDRVDVLVLLSHMGHDRDYELLARESRYDVIISGHTHEYLDTVVCGTQVGQTYKDVRNVGATTIRLKGKKVVSVDYENILTTSYAPDSLCSESVARYYADEALNRPIGELTETATQVGLANWFVELMKRPTKADVGFYHIGGVRLDSLERGGVGTAAVYDLEPFSSHVAEMCMTPAQMRKMLVTKYNEETREGHRIDLHSTTPYTILVNEQDEAVDVRFPTLREGREYRVAISDYAFKNYRGLEYREGRICEELITDLVIAALRQAPVQPDNQQHASVERCE
;
A
#
# COMPACT_ATOMS: atom_id res chain seq x y z
N MET A 1 -30.20 -34.60 -50.61
CA MET A 1 -30.34 -33.19 -50.22
C MET A 1 -30.07 -32.93 -48.74
N LYS A 2 -30.77 -33.57 -47.76
CA LYS A 2 -30.58 -33.31 -46.33
C LYS A 2 -29.15 -33.55 -45.82
N ASN A 3 -28.45 -34.56 -46.29
CA ASN A 3 -27.06 -34.84 -45.88
C ASN A 3 -26.05 -33.80 -46.44
N LEU A 4 -26.26 -33.35 -47.70
CA LEU A 4 -25.42 -32.34 -48.35
C LEU A 4 -25.56 -30.99 -47.61
N MET A 5 -26.80 -30.60 -47.22
CA MET A 5 -27.01 -29.38 -46.45
C MET A 5 -26.37 -29.43 -45.05
N ARG A 6 -26.40 -30.61 -44.37
CA ARG A 6 -25.74 -30.79 -43.06
C ARG A 6 -24.21 -30.69 -43.19
N THR A 7 -23.62 -31.28 -44.23
CA THR A 7 -22.17 -31.19 -44.49
C THR A 7 -21.79 -29.75 -44.82
N LEU A 8 -22.55 -29.03 -45.64
CA LEU A 8 -22.29 -27.63 -45.95
C LEU A 8 -22.42 -26.73 -44.74
N ALA A 9 -23.42 -26.93 -43.90
CA ALA A 9 -23.56 -26.20 -42.63
C ALA A 9 -22.39 -26.45 -41.68
N LEU A 10 -21.91 -27.70 -41.58
CA LEU A 10 -20.75 -28.03 -40.76
C LEU A 10 -19.45 -27.37 -41.26
N VAL A 11 -19.24 -27.37 -42.62
CA VAL A 11 -18.09 -26.70 -43.24
C VAL A 11 -18.15 -25.19 -43.04
N ILE A 12 -19.33 -24.56 -43.14
CA ILE A 12 -19.51 -23.14 -42.87
C ILE A 12 -19.22 -22.82 -41.38
N LEU A 13 -19.70 -23.63 -40.46
CA LEU A 13 -19.41 -23.47 -39.04
C LEU A 13 -17.93 -23.60 -38.71
N VAL A 14 -17.23 -24.57 -39.35
CA VAL A 14 -15.78 -24.75 -39.19
C VAL A 14 -15.03 -23.56 -39.79
N LEU A 15 -15.42 -23.05 -40.96
CA LEU A 15 -14.81 -21.87 -41.58
C LEU A 15 -15.04 -20.60 -40.76
N LEU A 16 -16.23 -20.42 -40.19
CA LEU A 16 -16.55 -19.32 -39.28
C LEU A 16 -15.73 -19.42 -37.98
N ALA A 17 -15.60 -20.63 -37.42
CA ALA A 17 -14.77 -20.86 -36.24
C ALA A 17 -13.28 -20.59 -36.54
N LEU A 18 -12.78 -20.98 -37.71
CA LEU A 18 -11.41 -20.70 -38.14
C LEU A 18 -11.18 -19.21 -38.44
N GLN A 19 -12.16 -18.49 -38.97
CA GLN A 19 -12.10 -17.03 -39.12
C GLN A 19 -12.13 -16.34 -37.74
N TRP A 20 -12.94 -16.81 -36.83
CA TRP A 20 -13.02 -16.26 -35.47
C TRP A 20 -11.71 -16.49 -34.69
N SER A 21 -11.09 -17.68 -34.83
CA SER A 21 -9.79 -18.00 -34.24
C SER A 21 -8.61 -17.21 -34.79
N ARG A 22 -8.79 -16.57 -35.96
CA ARG A 22 -7.76 -15.71 -36.64
C ARG A 22 -7.93 -14.23 -36.32
N ARG A 23 -9.06 -13.83 -35.72
CA ARG A 23 -9.35 -12.43 -35.41
C ARG A 23 -8.55 -12.01 -34.21
N GLU A 24 -7.79 -10.93 -34.34
CA GLU A 24 -7.15 -10.29 -33.20
C GLU A 24 -8.21 -9.70 -32.24
N GLN A 25 -8.02 -9.89 -30.97
CA GLN A 25 -8.87 -9.38 -29.91
C GLN A 25 -8.00 -8.53 -29.00
N THR A 26 -8.52 -7.40 -28.55
CA THR A 26 -7.87 -6.55 -27.56
C THR A 26 -8.63 -6.66 -26.24
N LEU A 27 -7.89 -6.87 -25.16
CA LEU A 27 -8.31 -6.76 -23.77
C LEU A 27 -7.50 -5.65 -23.13
N VAL A 28 -8.12 -4.73 -22.43
CA VAL A 28 -7.44 -3.74 -21.61
C VAL A 28 -7.72 -4.02 -20.15
N ILE A 29 -6.67 -4.13 -19.35
CA ILE A 29 -6.76 -4.17 -17.89
C ILE A 29 -6.36 -2.80 -17.39
N LEU A 30 -7.31 -2.08 -16.80
CA LEU A 30 -7.04 -0.86 -16.05
C LEU A 30 -6.77 -1.24 -14.59
N SER A 31 -5.72 -0.67 -14.02
CA SER A 31 -5.28 -1.04 -12.67
C SER A 31 -4.96 0.16 -11.80
N THR A 32 -5.24 0.00 -10.51
CA THR A 32 -4.78 0.86 -9.42
C THR A 32 -4.06 0.03 -8.37
N ASN A 33 -3.30 0.67 -7.50
CA ASN A 33 -2.65 0.12 -6.33
C ASN A 33 -2.41 1.24 -5.32
N ASP A 34 -2.28 0.92 -4.04
CA ASP A 34 -1.85 1.84 -2.98
C ASP A 34 -2.65 3.16 -3.02
N MET A 35 -3.98 3.06 -3.06
CA MET A 35 -4.85 4.23 -3.18
C MET A 35 -4.88 5.07 -1.91
N HIS A 36 -4.65 4.46 -0.73
CA HIS A 36 -4.55 5.12 0.57
C HIS A 36 -5.65 6.14 0.85
N GLY A 37 -6.90 5.80 0.48
CA GLY A 37 -8.06 6.66 0.71
C GLY A 37 -8.08 7.97 -0.08
N LYS A 38 -7.19 8.19 -1.05
CA LYS A 38 -7.08 9.47 -1.78
C LYS A 38 -8.23 9.67 -2.77
N ILE A 39 -9.45 9.69 -2.24
CA ILE A 39 -10.71 9.78 -3.00
C ILE A 39 -10.84 11.09 -3.81
N GLN A 40 -10.11 12.15 -3.48
CA GLN A 40 -10.14 13.44 -4.22
C GLN A 40 -9.69 13.30 -5.69
N ARG A 41 -9.00 12.20 -6.06
CA ARG A 41 -8.58 11.93 -7.44
C ARG A 41 -9.51 11.00 -8.19
N PHE A 42 -10.50 10.39 -7.51
CA PHE A 42 -11.48 9.52 -8.15
C PHE A 42 -12.26 10.17 -9.30
N PRO A 43 -12.62 11.48 -9.24
CA PRO A 43 -13.28 12.11 -10.38
C PRO A 43 -12.46 12.03 -11.68
N HIS A 44 -11.16 12.21 -11.61
CA HIS A 44 -10.25 12.09 -12.75
C HIS A 44 -10.11 10.63 -13.23
N LEU A 45 -9.92 9.70 -12.28
CA LEU A 45 -9.90 8.26 -12.56
C LEU A 45 -11.20 7.80 -13.23
N THR A 46 -12.35 8.30 -12.77
CA THR A 46 -13.67 7.99 -13.32
C THR A 46 -13.74 8.35 -14.80
N THR A 47 -13.27 9.53 -15.19
CA THR A 47 -13.24 9.95 -16.59
C THR A 47 -12.29 9.08 -17.42
N ALA A 48 -11.09 8.76 -16.90
CA ALA A 48 -10.13 7.89 -17.56
C ALA A 48 -10.72 6.49 -17.86
N VAL A 49 -11.38 5.88 -16.85
CA VAL A 49 -12.02 4.57 -16.99
C VAL A 49 -13.17 4.60 -18.00
N LYS A 50 -14.03 5.64 -17.93
CA LYS A 50 -15.13 5.83 -18.90
C LYS A 50 -14.59 5.95 -20.33
N ALA A 51 -13.59 6.80 -20.54
CA ALA A 51 -12.97 6.99 -21.88
C ALA A 51 -12.40 5.68 -22.45
N CYS A 52 -11.81 4.84 -21.63
CA CYS A 52 -11.34 3.52 -22.06
C CYS A 52 -12.53 2.59 -22.43
N ARG A 53 -13.57 2.54 -21.59
CA ARG A 53 -14.77 1.71 -21.82
C ARG A 53 -15.57 2.14 -23.05
N ASP A 54 -15.50 3.42 -23.43
CA ASP A 54 -16.15 3.94 -24.63
C ASP A 54 -15.43 3.52 -25.92
N THR A 55 -14.14 3.13 -25.84
CA THR A 55 -13.30 2.79 -26.99
C THR A 55 -12.94 1.32 -27.09
N VAL A 56 -13.03 0.57 -25.98
CA VAL A 56 -12.63 -0.85 -25.91
C VAL A 56 -13.77 -1.67 -25.31
N ASP A 57 -14.21 -2.70 -26.08
CA ASP A 57 -15.32 -3.58 -25.64
C ASP A 57 -14.94 -4.49 -24.44
N ARG A 58 -13.65 -4.78 -24.27
CA ARG A 58 -13.16 -5.70 -23.23
C ARG A 58 -12.24 -4.95 -22.28
N VAL A 59 -12.83 -4.41 -21.21
CA VAL A 59 -12.11 -3.74 -20.15
C VAL A 59 -12.31 -4.49 -18.85
N LEU A 60 -11.23 -4.71 -18.11
CA LEU A 60 -11.22 -5.20 -16.74
C LEU A 60 -10.62 -4.10 -15.86
N LEU A 61 -11.28 -3.74 -14.75
CA LEU A 61 -10.78 -2.76 -13.80
C LEU A 61 -10.41 -3.47 -12.50
N VAL A 62 -9.13 -3.38 -12.11
CA VAL A 62 -8.58 -4.13 -10.97
C VAL A 62 -7.82 -3.23 -9.99
N ASP A 63 -7.59 -3.74 -8.77
CA ASP A 63 -6.79 -3.05 -7.77
C ASP A 63 -5.87 -4.03 -7.04
N ALA A 64 -4.62 -3.64 -6.83
CA ALA A 64 -3.61 -4.49 -6.19
C ALA A 64 -3.45 -4.25 -4.68
N GLY A 65 -4.46 -3.70 -3.99
CA GLY A 65 -4.51 -3.56 -2.53
C GLY A 65 -4.10 -2.20 -2.00
N ASP A 66 -4.20 -2.04 -0.67
CA ASP A 66 -3.99 -0.80 0.09
C ASP A 66 -4.94 0.33 -0.33
N ARG A 67 -6.25 0.06 -0.21
CA ARG A 67 -7.29 1.02 -0.62
C ARG A 67 -7.49 2.14 0.37
N TRP A 68 -7.44 1.87 1.68
CA TRP A 68 -7.63 2.86 2.75
C TRP A 68 -6.35 3.09 3.56
N THR A 69 -6.45 3.79 4.67
CA THR A 69 -5.36 4.25 5.53
C THR A 69 -4.50 5.31 4.88
N GLY A 70 -4.79 6.55 5.23
CA GLY A 70 -4.06 7.74 4.76
C GLY A 70 -4.94 8.93 4.36
N ASN A 71 -6.25 8.88 4.69
CA ASN A 71 -7.18 9.98 4.49
C ASN A 71 -8.26 10.00 5.58
N ALA A 72 -8.25 11.03 6.41
CA ALA A 72 -9.18 11.16 7.53
C ALA A 72 -10.66 11.04 7.12
N TYR A 73 -11.03 11.52 5.95
CA TYR A 73 -12.41 11.47 5.43
C TYR A 73 -12.84 10.07 4.95
N VAL A 74 -11.91 9.13 4.90
CA VAL A 74 -12.14 7.72 4.61
C VAL A 74 -11.98 6.88 5.87
N ASP A 75 -10.99 7.24 6.71
CA ASP A 75 -10.52 6.44 7.81
C ASP A 75 -11.21 6.77 9.15
N ARG A 76 -11.87 7.95 9.26
CA ARG A 76 -12.51 8.42 10.52
C ARG A 76 -14.03 8.54 10.44
N VAL A 77 -14.64 7.94 9.42
CA VAL A 77 -16.09 7.75 9.35
C VAL A 77 -16.51 6.54 10.19
N GLU A 78 -17.81 6.41 10.47
CA GLU A 78 -18.36 5.30 11.28
C GLU A 78 -17.94 3.93 10.75
N ASN A 79 -18.05 3.74 9.44
CA ASN A 79 -17.55 2.54 8.74
C ASN A 79 -16.24 2.90 8.01
N HIS A 80 -15.11 2.70 8.67
CA HIS A 80 -13.78 3.00 8.10
C HIS A 80 -13.63 2.38 6.70
N GLY A 81 -13.22 3.16 5.71
CA GLY A 81 -13.04 2.70 4.33
C GLY A 81 -14.33 2.71 3.48
N GLU A 82 -15.53 2.92 4.04
CA GLU A 82 -16.79 2.96 3.27
C GLU A 82 -16.76 3.95 2.11
N PRO A 83 -16.25 5.21 2.24
CA PRO A 83 -16.25 6.17 1.15
C PRO A 83 -15.51 5.67 -0.11
N ILE A 84 -14.35 5.03 0.05
CA ILE A 84 -13.60 4.53 -1.10
C ILE A 84 -14.25 3.28 -1.71
N ILE A 85 -14.78 2.35 -0.89
CA ILE A 85 -15.51 1.19 -1.38
C ILE A 85 -16.73 1.64 -2.20
N HIS A 86 -17.46 2.65 -1.72
CA HIS A 86 -18.63 3.20 -2.42
C HIS A 86 -18.22 3.75 -3.81
N LEU A 87 -17.14 4.53 -3.88
CA LEU A 87 -16.64 5.06 -5.16
C LEU A 87 -16.14 3.95 -6.09
N MET A 88 -15.48 2.92 -5.56
CA MET A 88 -15.05 1.75 -6.33
C MET A 88 -16.24 0.96 -6.90
N ASN A 89 -17.29 0.75 -6.09
CA ASN A 89 -18.55 0.13 -6.55
C ASN A 89 -19.19 0.95 -7.67
N GLN A 90 -19.28 2.27 -7.52
CA GLN A 90 -19.85 3.16 -8.54
C GLN A 90 -19.04 3.14 -9.84
N LEU A 91 -17.71 3.06 -9.75
CA LEU A 91 -16.83 3.01 -10.91
C LEU A 91 -16.84 1.62 -11.58
N GLY A 92 -17.29 0.59 -10.84
CA GLY A 92 -17.40 -0.78 -11.32
C GLY A 92 -16.04 -1.46 -11.41
N TYR A 93 -15.35 -1.52 -10.29
CA TYR A 93 -14.20 -2.43 -10.12
C TYR A 93 -14.67 -3.87 -10.27
N ASP A 94 -13.83 -4.70 -10.88
CA ASP A 94 -14.15 -6.10 -11.16
C ASP A 94 -13.52 -7.04 -10.13
N VAL A 95 -12.20 -6.92 -9.92
CA VAL A 95 -11.44 -7.79 -9.01
C VAL A 95 -10.39 -6.96 -8.28
N VAL A 96 -10.24 -7.20 -6.98
CA VAL A 96 -9.24 -6.52 -6.15
C VAL A 96 -8.48 -7.52 -5.27
N ALA A 97 -7.22 -7.23 -4.98
CA ALA A 97 -6.44 -7.98 -4.00
C ALA A 97 -6.54 -7.33 -2.61
N LEU A 98 -6.09 -8.04 -1.57
CA LEU A 98 -5.83 -7.46 -0.26
C LEU A 98 -4.38 -6.94 -0.22
N GLY A 99 -4.19 -5.76 0.38
CA GLY A 99 -2.90 -5.27 0.84
C GLY A 99 -2.76 -5.39 2.36
N ASN A 100 -1.68 -4.86 2.93
CA ASN A 100 -1.47 -4.90 4.38
C ASN A 100 -2.37 -3.91 5.13
N HIS A 101 -2.68 -2.77 4.53
CA HIS A 101 -3.52 -1.75 5.15
C HIS A 101 -5.01 -2.11 5.20
N GLU A 102 -5.48 -3.10 4.46
CA GLU A 102 -6.83 -3.62 4.62
C GLU A 102 -7.10 -4.14 6.03
N PHE A 103 -6.08 -4.54 6.76
CA PHE A 103 -6.19 -5.08 8.12
C PHE A 103 -6.05 -4.03 9.23
N ASP A 104 -5.78 -2.77 8.94
CA ASP A 104 -5.47 -1.75 9.94
C ASP A 104 -6.60 -1.51 10.95
N PHE A 105 -7.85 -1.62 10.52
CA PHE A 105 -9.01 -1.52 11.39
C PHE A 105 -9.46 -2.86 11.98
N GLY A 106 -8.62 -3.89 11.84
CA GLY A 106 -8.84 -5.23 12.34
C GLY A 106 -9.64 -6.11 11.39
N GLN A 107 -9.44 -7.43 11.54
CA GLN A 107 -10.04 -8.43 10.65
C GLN A 107 -11.57 -8.49 10.71
N ALA A 108 -12.18 -8.20 11.88
CA ALA A 108 -13.64 -8.20 12.01
C ALA A 108 -14.27 -7.07 11.21
N HIS A 109 -13.64 -5.88 11.20
CA HIS A 109 -14.07 -4.76 10.38
C HIS A 109 -13.90 -5.09 8.90
N LEU A 110 -12.72 -5.60 8.49
CA LEU A 110 -12.48 -6.02 7.11
C LEU A 110 -13.54 -7.04 6.65
N GLY A 111 -13.81 -8.09 7.44
CA GLY A 111 -14.84 -9.08 7.11
C GLY A 111 -16.21 -8.45 6.89
N ALA A 112 -16.65 -7.59 7.80
CA ALA A 112 -17.92 -6.89 7.69
C ALA A 112 -18.01 -6.01 6.43
N MET A 113 -16.93 -5.30 6.07
CA MET A 113 -16.87 -4.49 4.86
C MET A 113 -16.96 -5.33 3.58
N LEU A 114 -16.23 -6.46 3.54
CA LEU A 114 -16.26 -7.38 2.40
C LEU A 114 -17.64 -7.99 2.20
N ASP A 115 -18.29 -8.42 3.27
CA ASP A 115 -19.60 -9.10 3.22
C ASP A 115 -20.75 -8.15 2.89
N SER A 116 -20.70 -6.89 3.32
CA SER A 116 -21.84 -5.98 3.28
C SER A 116 -21.75 -4.89 2.21
N LEU A 117 -20.56 -4.46 1.83
CA LEU A 117 -20.39 -3.29 0.98
C LEU A 117 -19.73 -3.57 -0.38
N CYS A 118 -18.80 -4.53 -0.46
CA CYS A 118 -18.09 -4.81 -1.71
C CYS A 118 -19.00 -5.52 -2.71
N VAL A 119 -19.14 -4.97 -3.94
CA VAL A 119 -19.84 -5.63 -5.05
C VAL A 119 -18.87 -6.20 -6.09
N PHE A 120 -17.58 -6.03 -5.89
CA PHE A 120 -16.50 -6.58 -6.70
C PHE A 120 -15.91 -7.83 -6.03
N GLU A 121 -15.26 -8.68 -6.83
CA GLU A 121 -14.56 -9.86 -6.31
C GLU A 121 -13.30 -9.48 -5.55
N VAL A 122 -13.08 -10.09 -4.38
CA VAL A 122 -11.86 -9.90 -3.59
C VAL A 122 -11.08 -11.21 -3.58
N VAL A 123 -9.77 -11.15 -3.86
CA VAL A 123 -8.91 -12.33 -3.95
C VAL A 123 -7.65 -12.18 -3.10
N CYS A 124 -7.27 -13.28 -2.41
CA CYS A 124 -5.99 -13.39 -1.71
C CYS A 124 -5.65 -14.86 -1.47
N ALA A 125 -4.57 -15.34 -2.08
CA ALA A 125 -4.22 -16.76 -2.07
C ALA A 125 -3.44 -17.20 -0.82
N ASN A 126 -2.88 -16.27 -0.05
CA ASN A 126 -1.98 -16.60 1.05
C ASN A 126 -2.49 -16.18 2.43
N VAL A 127 -3.79 -15.88 2.57
CA VAL A 127 -4.42 -15.64 3.87
C VAL A 127 -5.33 -16.77 4.28
N GLU A 128 -5.17 -17.27 5.49
CA GLU A 128 -6.03 -18.26 6.13
C GLU A 128 -6.56 -17.71 7.46
N SER A 129 -7.76 -18.12 7.84
CA SER A 129 -8.40 -17.65 9.08
C SER A 129 -8.92 -18.83 9.90
N ASP A 130 -8.63 -18.83 11.19
CA ASP A 130 -9.24 -19.69 12.20
C ASP A 130 -10.33 -18.97 12.98
N THR A 131 -10.71 -17.74 12.58
CA THR A 131 -11.68 -16.91 13.30
C THR A 131 -13.05 -16.93 12.63
N ALA A 132 -14.10 -16.70 13.42
CA ALA A 132 -15.46 -16.54 12.89
C ALA A 132 -15.74 -15.14 12.34
N THR A 133 -14.81 -14.18 12.53
CA THR A 133 -15.01 -12.76 12.21
C THR A 133 -14.45 -12.37 10.85
N PHE A 134 -13.62 -13.21 10.26
CA PHE A 134 -13.09 -13.02 8.92
C PHE A 134 -13.13 -14.35 8.17
N SER A 135 -13.97 -14.43 7.15
CA SER A 135 -13.97 -15.55 6.21
C SER A 135 -12.87 -15.33 5.18
N PRO A 136 -11.95 -16.29 4.96
CA PRO A 136 -10.94 -16.15 3.92
C PRO A 136 -11.57 -15.90 2.57
N VAL A 137 -11.04 -14.94 1.84
CA VAL A 137 -11.44 -14.65 0.46
C VAL A 137 -10.92 -15.74 -0.48
N ALA A 138 -11.50 -15.83 -1.68
CA ALA A 138 -11.04 -16.80 -2.68
C ALA A 138 -9.57 -16.53 -3.06
N PRO A 139 -8.75 -17.57 -3.33
CA PRO A 139 -7.36 -17.38 -3.75
C PRO A 139 -7.26 -16.71 -5.14
N TYR A 140 -8.25 -16.91 -5.97
CA TYR A 140 -8.36 -16.37 -7.32
C TYR A 140 -9.81 -16.36 -7.80
N THR A 141 -10.07 -15.65 -8.89
CA THR A 141 -11.32 -15.72 -9.64
C THR A 141 -11.07 -15.86 -11.15
N ILE A 142 -12.09 -16.27 -11.92
CA ILE A 142 -12.05 -16.34 -13.38
C ILE A 142 -13.13 -15.41 -13.93
N VAL A 143 -12.71 -14.32 -14.56
CA VAL A 143 -13.60 -13.35 -15.21
C VAL A 143 -13.68 -13.64 -16.71
N ASN A 144 -14.87 -13.53 -17.29
CA ASN A 144 -15.07 -13.62 -18.74
C ASN A 144 -15.37 -12.21 -19.31
N ARG A 145 -14.56 -11.77 -20.25
CA ARG A 145 -14.78 -10.52 -20.99
C ARG A 145 -14.84 -10.80 -22.48
N GLY A 146 -16.07 -10.81 -23.03
CA GLY A 146 -16.30 -11.03 -24.48
C GLY A 146 -15.69 -12.33 -25.00
N GLY A 147 -15.75 -13.41 -24.22
CA GLY A 147 -15.25 -14.74 -24.59
C GLY A 147 -13.79 -15.01 -24.20
N VAL A 148 -13.04 -14.01 -23.68
CA VAL A 148 -11.71 -14.20 -23.11
C VAL A 148 -11.86 -14.54 -21.63
N LYS A 149 -11.27 -15.66 -21.20
CA LYS A 149 -11.20 -16.09 -19.82
C LYS A 149 -9.94 -15.55 -19.15
N ILE A 150 -10.10 -14.77 -18.11
CA ILE A 150 -9.01 -14.12 -17.39
C ILE A 150 -8.99 -14.69 -15.98
N GLY A 151 -7.90 -15.38 -15.63
CA GLY A 151 -7.63 -15.78 -14.24
C GLY A 151 -6.96 -14.63 -13.50
N VAL A 152 -7.49 -14.26 -12.36
CA VAL A 152 -6.95 -13.20 -11.52
C VAL A 152 -6.66 -13.77 -10.15
N VAL A 153 -5.39 -13.75 -9.75
CA VAL A 153 -4.86 -14.23 -8.47
C VAL A 153 -4.51 -13.01 -7.61
N GLY A 154 -4.71 -13.06 -6.30
CA GLY A 154 -4.25 -12.04 -5.36
C GLY A 154 -3.26 -12.61 -4.36
N VAL A 155 -2.26 -11.82 -3.95
CA VAL A 155 -1.37 -12.13 -2.82
C VAL A 155 -1.03 -10.88 -2.03
N VAL A 156 -0.78 -11.03 -0.72
CA VAL A 156 -0.35 -9.96 0.19
C VAL A 156 0.99 -10.32 0.83
N THR A 157 1.82 -9.31 1.11
CA THR A 157 3.11 -9.50 1.78
C THR A 157 2.99 -10.20 3.15
N ASN A 158 4.04 -10.93 3.55
CA ASN A 158 4.20 -11.46 4.91
C ASN A 158 5.65 -11.31 5.42
N TYR A 159 6.47 -10.55 4.69
CA TYR A 159 7.92 -10.50 4.91
C TYR A 159 8.33 -9.54 6.02
N GLU A 160 7.65 -8.40 6.17
CA GLU A 160 8.04 -7.33 7.09
C GLU A 160 7.71 -7.67 8.55
N GLY A 161 6.62 -8.39 8.78
CA GLY A 161 6.10 -8.74 10.11
C GLY A 161 6.49 -10.14 10.61
N GLN A 162 7.55 -10.75 10.09
CA GLN A 162 7.97 -12.10 10.49
C GLN A 162 6.88 -13.17 10.29
N GLY A 163 6.31 -13.23 9.10
CA GLY A 163 5.21 -14.13 8.74
C GLY A 163 3.83 -13.48 8.83
N THR A 164 3.77 -12.17 9.01
CA THR A 164 2.56 -11.34 8.86
C THR A 164 2.86 -10.13 7.98
N PRO A 165 1.87 -9.44 7.42
CA PRO A 165 2.06 -8.13 6.84
C PRO A 165 2.58 -7.12 7.86
N ALA A 166 3.17 -6.01 7.38
CA ALA A 166 3.47 -4.86 8.22
C ALA A 166 2.17 -4.29 8.82
N GLY A 167 2.17 -3.95 10.11
CA GLY A 167 1.01 -3.39 10.77
C GLY A 167 0.90 -3.80 12.25
N ASN A 168 -0.27 -3.57 12.84
CA ASN A 168 -0.51 -3.93 14.23
C ASN A 168 -0.76 -5.44 14.36
N LYS A 169 0.11 -6.16 15.08
CA LYS A 169 0.00 -7.61 15.29
C LYS A 169 -1.34 -8.06 15.89
N SER A 170 -2.03 -7.20 16.64
CA SER A 170 -3.36 -7.52 17.18
C SER A 170 -4.42 -7.67 16.08
N SER A 171 -4.24 -7.03 14.93
CA SER A 171 -5.14 -7.15 13.77
C SER A 171 -5.06 -8.50 13.09
N TYR A 172 -4.00 -9.26 13.34
CA TYR A 172 -3.72 -10.56 12.70
C TYR A 172 -3.96 -11.77 13.60
N VAL A 173 -4.45 -11.58 14.82
CA VAL A 173 -4.70 -12.69 15.75
C VAL A 173 -5.69 -13.69 15.16
N GLY A 174 -5.27 -14.96 15.00
CA GLY A 174 -6.06 -16.02 14.37
C GLY A 174 -6.01 -16.01 12.84
N LEU A 175 -5.21 -15.14 12.23
CA LEU A 175 -4.88 -15.19 10.81
C LEU A 175 -3.49 -15.83 10.62
N ARG A 176 -3.34 -16.55 9.52
CA ARG A 176 -2.05 -17.07 9.03
C ARG A 176 -1.83 -16.56 7.62
N PHE A 177 -0.60 -16.11 7.36
CA PHE A 177 -0.16 -15.65 6.06
C PHE A 177 0.95 -16.58 5.57
N SER A 178 0.63 -17.46 4.62
CA SER A 178 1.62 -18.32 3.98
C SER A 178 2.55 -17.52 3.08
N ASP A 179 3.59 -18.15 2.56
CA ASP A 179 4.52 -17.51 1.61
C ASP A 179 3.75 -17.08 0.34
N PRO A 180 3.72 -15.77 0.01
CA PRO A 180 2.93 -15.27 -1.12
C PRO A 180 3.46 -15.74 -2.48
N GLN A 181 4.78 -15.97 -2.64
CA GLN A 181 5.34 -16.49 -3.87
C GLN A 181 4.90 -17.94 -4.09
N GLN A 182 4.94 -18.77 -3.04
CA GLN A 182 4.49 -20.15 -3.13
C GLN A 182 2.97 -20.24 -3.43
N ALA A 183 2.16 -19.40 -2.79
CA ALA A 183 0.73 -19.33 -3.04
C ALA A 183 0.42 -18.90 -4.48
N ALA A 184 1.18 -17.94 -5.03
CA ALA A 184 1.08 -17.55 -6.44
C ALA A 184 1.43 -18.69 -7.39
N ILE A 185 2.47 -19.50 -7.11
CA ILE A 185 2.85 -20.66 -7.91
C ILE A 185 1.71 -21.69 -7.92
N GLU A 186 1.17 -22.04 -6.75
CA GLU A 186 0.07 -23.00 -6.61
C GLU A 186 -1.21 -22.53 -7.33
N ALA A 187 -1.51 -21.24 -7.27
CA ALA A 187 -2.63 -20.65 -8.02
C ALA A 187 -2.40 -20.71 -9.54
N ALA A 188 -1.16 -20.46 -10.00
CA ALA A 188 -0.81 -20.61 -11.42
C ALA A 188 -0.97 -22.07 -11.88
N ASP A 189 -0.57 -23.07 -11.07
CA ASP A 189 -0.79 -24.50 -11.34
C ASP A 189 -2.28 -24.83 -11.51
N ALA A 190 -3.13 -24.26 -10.67
CA ALA A 190 -4.57 -24.51 -10.70
C ALA A 190 -5.29 -23.84 -11.88
N LEU A 191 -4.74 -22.73 -12.43
CA LEU A 191 -5.45 -21.86 -13.37
C LEU A 191 -4.94 -21.91 -14.80
N ARG A 192 -3.64 -22.10 -15.05
CA ARG A 192 -3.05 -21.81 -16.37
C ARG A 192 -3.77 -22.49 -17.53
N ASP A 193 -4.15 -23.76 -17.37
CA ASP A 193 -4.82 -24.52 -18.43
C ASP A 193 -6.32 -24.20 -18.56
N ARG A 194 -6.88 -23.40 -17.64
CA ARG A 194 -8.32 -23.07 -17.58
C ARG A 194 -8.64 -21.69 -18.13
N VAL A 195 -7.62 -20.86 -18.35
CA VAL A 195 -7.78 -19.45 -18.71
C VAL A 195 -6.95 -19.09 -19.96
N ASP A 196 -7.35 -18.02 -20.63
CA ASP A 196 -6.68 -17.50 -21.82
C ASP A 196 -5.59 -16.47 -21.42
N VAL A 197 -5.84 -15.72 -20.32
CA VAL A 197 -4.92 -14.75 -19.70
C VAL A 197 -4.83 -15.03 -18.20
N LEU A 198 -3.61 -14.98 -17.65
CA LEU A 198 -3.36 -15.15 -16.23
C LEU A 198 -2.69 -13.89 -15.65
N VAL A 199 -3.34 -13.29 -14.66
CA VAL A 199 -2.95 -12.03 -14.02
C VAL A 199 -2.68 -12.26 -12.54
N LEU A 200 -1.61 -11.70 -12.01
CA LEU A 200 -1.35 -11.61 -10.58
C LEU A 200 -1.57 -10.17 -10.12
N LEU A 201 -2.42 -9.97 -9.14
CA LEU A 201 -2.52 -8.76 -8.34
C LEU A 201 -1.63 -8.96 -7.12
N SER A 202 -0.45 -8.39 -7.15
CA SER A 202 0.58 -8.62 -6.14
C SER A 202 0.69 -7.43 -5.20
N HIS A 203 0.48 -7.69 -3.91
CA HIS A 203 0.79 -6.73 -2.86
C HIS A 203 1.96 -7.24 -1.99
N MET A 204 2.98 -7.84 -2.60
CA MET A 204 4.18 -8.34 -1.89
C MET A 204 5.46 -7.53 -2.17
N GLY A 205 5.36 -6.52 -3.04
CA GLY A 205 6.47 -5.70 -3.46
C GLY A 205 7.21 -6.23 -4.69
N HIS A 206 7.70 -5.32 -5.55
CA HIS A 206 8.23 -5.67 -6.86
C HIS A 206 9.50 -6.52 -6.80
N ASP A 207 10.34 -6.38 -5.76
CA ASP A 207 11.52 -7.25 -5.60
C ASP A 207 11.11 -8.72 -5.49
N ARG A 208 10.04 -8.97 -4.70
CA ARG A 208 9.47 -10.30 -4.54
C ARG A 208 8.76 -10.79 -5.79
N ASP A 209 8.17 -9.87 -6.57
CA ASP A 209 7.61 -10.18 -7.88
C ASP A 209 8.70 -10.64 -8.85
N TYR A 210 9.88 -9.99 -8.83
CA TYR A 210 11.01 -10.39 -9.70
C TYR A 210 11.60 -11.74 -9.26
N GLU A 211 11.73 -11.98 -7.95
CA GLU A 211 12.15 -13.29 -7.43
C GLU A 211 11.14 -14.39 -7.82
N LEU A 212 9.84 -14.12 -7.73
CA LEU A 212 8.80 -15.03 -8.19
C LEU A 212 8.98 -15.35 -9.69
N LEU A 213 9.15 -14.34 -10.54
CA LEU A 213 9.26 -14.53 -11.99
C LEU A 213 10.51 -15.30 -12.41
N ALA A 214 11.57 -15.31 -11.62
CA ALA A 214 12.74 -16.17 -11.83
C ALA A 214 12.42 -17.66 -11.64
N ARG A 215 11.34 -18.01 -10.93
CA ARG A 215 10.89 -19.37 -10.62
C ARG A 215 9.61 -19.74 -11.38
N GLU A 216 8.74 -18.79 -11.63
CA GLU A 216 7.41 -18.97 -12.19
C GLU A 216 7.12 -17.88 -13.25
N SER A 217 7.02 -18.24 -14.51
CA SER A 217 6.83 -17.32 -15.64
C SER A 217 5.52 -17.55 -16.40
N ARG A 218 4.55 -18.25 -15.82
CA ARG A 218 3.24 -18.53 -16.48
C ARG A 218 2.26 -17.38 -16.38
N TYR A 219 2.52 -16.36 -15.57
CA TYR A 219 1.74 -15.13 -15.57
C TYR A 219 1.99 -14.31 -16.84
N ASP A 220 0.91 -13.83 -17.45
CA ASP A 220 1.01 -12.92 -18.60
C ASP A 220 1.28 -11.48 -18.12
N VAL A 221 0.75 -11.12 -16.93
CA VAL A 221 0.86 -9.79 -16.32
C VAL A 221 0.94 -9.91 -14.79
N ILE A 222 1.78 -9.09 -14.17
CA ILE A 222 1.74 -8.77 -12.74
C ILE A 222 1.37 -7.30 -12.59
N ILE A 223 0.29 -7.02 -11.86
CA ILE A 223 -0.02 -5.69 -11.32
C ILE A 223 0.51 -5.66 -9.90
N SER A 224 1.59 -4.92 -9.71
CA SER A 224 2.32 -4.83 -8.45
C SER A 224 1.80 -3.69 -7.57
N GLY A 225 2.01 -3.78 -6.27
CA GLY A 225 1.69 -2.78 -5.26
C GLY A 225 2.71 -2.77 -4.11
N HIS A 226 2.34 -2.17 -2.97
CA HIS A 226 3.07 -2.12 -1.71
C HIS A 226 4.26 -1.15 -1.69
N THR A 227 4.94 -0.97 -2.77
CA THR A 227 6.26 -0.35 -2.80
C THR A 227 6.25 1.06 -3.34
N HIS A 228 5.06 1.53 -3.74
CA HIS A 228 4.83 2.89 -4.21
C HIS A 228 5.78 3.33 -5.34
N GLU A 229 6.00 2.47 -6.33
CA GLU A 229 6.92 2.74 -7.45
C GLU A 229 6.17 2.98 -8.76
N TYR A 230 6.80 3.68 -9.70
CA TYR A 230 6.37 3.66 -11.09
C TYR A 230 7.10 2.52 -11.80
N LEU A 231 6.37 1.46 -12.14
CA LEU A 231 6.95 0.34 -12.87
C LEU A 231 6.25 0.15 -14.22
N ASP A 232 7.08 -0.04 -15.23
CA ASP A 232 6.74 -0.50 -16.55
C ASP A 232 7.94 -1.30 -17.04
N THR A 233 7.94 -2.60 -16.76
CA THR A 233 9.09 -3.44 -17.07
C THR A 233 8.65 -4.86 -17.44
N VAL A 234 9.49 -5.56 -18.18
CA VAL A 234 9.30 -6.96 -18.54
C VAL A 234 10.38 -7.80 -17.86
N VAL A 235 9.96 -8.73 -17.03
CA VAL A 235 10.83 -9.65 -16.30
C VAL A 235 10.49 -11.08 -16.70
N CYS A 236 11.47 -11.85 -17.18
CA CYS A 236 11.30 -13.23 -17.66
C CYS A 236 10.14 -13.40 -18.69
N GLY A 237 9.83 -12.37 -19.46
CA GLY A 237 8.75 -12.37 -20.46
C GLY A 237 7.37 -11.99 -19.94
N THR A 238 7.23 -11.69 -18.65
CA THR A 238 6.01 -11.20 -18.01
C THR A 238 6.07 -9.69 -17.83
N GLN A 239 5.01 -8.98 -18.21
CA GLN A 239 4.85 -7.55 -17.95
C GLN A 239 4.58 -7.32 -16.45
N VAL A 240 5.36 -6.45 -15.83
CA VAL A 240 5.15 -5.98 -14.44
C VAL A 240 4.86 -4.49 -14.49
N GLY A 241 3.70 -4.09 -13.95
CA GLY A 241 3.26 -2.69 -13.88
C GLY A 241 2.88 -2.28 -12.46
N GLN A 242 3.22 -1.04 -12.07
CA GLN A 242 2.77 -0.42 -10.83
C GLN A 242 2.54 1.07 -11.04
N THR A 243 1.50 1.65 -10.45
CA THR A 243 1.04 3.01 -10.74
C THR A 243 1.51 4.06 -9.71
N TYR A 244 2.56 3.79 -8.94
CA TYR A 244 2.95 4.58 -7.78
C TYR A 244 1.93 4.40 -6.65
N LYS A 245 1.27 5.50 -6.20
CA LYS A 245 0.26 5.50 -5.13
C LYS A 245 -0.73 6.66 -5.27
N ASP A 246 -1.69 6.74 -4.33
CA ASP A 246 -2.59 7.89 -4.12
C ASP A 246 -3.50 8.19 -5.34
N VAL A 247 -3.81 7.20 -6.19
CA VAL A 247 -4.61 7.41 -7.41
C VAL A 247 -4.00 8.48 -8.35
N ARG A 248 -2.68 8.70 -8.30
CA ARG A 248 -2.01 9.66 -9.19
C ARG A 248 -2.06 9.19 -10.64
N ASN A 249 -1.91 7.89 -10.83
CA ASN A 249 -1.96 7.25 -12.13
C ASN A 249 -2.98 6.12 -12.16
N VAL A 250 -3.36 5.73 -13.36
CA VAL A 250 -4.02 4.47 -13.69
C VAL A 250 -3.13 3.70 -14.65
N GLY A 251 -2.88 2.43 -14.36
CA GLY A 251 -2.15 1.53 -15.27
C GLY A 251 -3.10 1.05 -16.37
N ALA A 252 -2.64 1.04 -17.60
CA ALA A 252 -3.37 0.50 -18.74
C ALA A 252 -2.55 -0.61 -19.40
N THR A 253 -2.91 -1.87 -19.11
CA THR A 253 -2.30 -3.04 -19.75
C THR A 253 -3.12 -3.44 -20.95
N THR A 254 -2.56 -3.26 -22.14
CA THR A 254 -3.17 -3.68 -23.42
C THR A 254 -2.68 -5.06 -23.81
N ILE A 255 -3.56 -6.04 -23.81
CA ILE A 255 -3.27 -7.44 -24.17
C ILE A 255 -3.91 -7.72 -25.53
N ARG A 256 -3.09 -8.08 -26.51
CA ARG A 256 -3.57 -8.55 -27.82
C ARG A 256 -3.55 -10.05 -27.85
N LEU A 257 -4.68 -10.62 -28.26
CA LEU A 257 -4.85 -12.07 -28.41
C LEU A 257 -5.13 -12.44 -29.86
N LYS A 258 -4.57 -13.54 -30.30
CA LYS A 258 -4.95 -14.19 -31.57
C LYS A 258 -5.65 -15.51 -31.27
N GLY A 259 -6.95 -15.51 -31.43
CA GLY A 259 -7.80 -16.56 -30.84
C GLY A 259 -7.77 -16.45 -29.30
N LYS A 260 -7.19 -17.47 -28.66
CA LYS A 260 -7.05 -17.55 -27.20
C LYS A 260 -5.60 -17.39 -26.72
N LYS A 261 -4.68 -17.07 -27.61
CA LYS A 261 -3.26 -16.96 -27.29
C LYS A 261 -2.86 -15.50 -27.20
N VAL A 262 -2.23 -15.10 -26.10
CA VAL A 262 -1.60 -13.80 -25.94
C VAL A 262 -0.45 -13.68 -26.94
N VAL A 263 -0.42 -12.57 -27.70
CA VAL A 263 0.61 -12.27 -28.71
C VAL A 263 1.42 -11.03 -28.39
N SER A 264 0.86 -10.08 -27.65
CA SER A 264 1.60 -8.98 -27.05
C SER A 264 0.92 -8.48 -25.78
N VAL A 265 1.72 -7.93 -24.88
CA VAL A 265 1.29 -7.19 -23.70
C VAL A 265 2.07 -5.88 -23.70
N ASP A 266 1.34 -4.78 -23.67
CA ASP A 266 1.89 -3.42 -23.62
C ASP A 266 1.32 -2.74 -22.37
N TYR A 267 2.13 -2.01 -21.60
CA TYR A 267 1.71 -1.31 -20.38
C TYR A 267 1.97 0.18 -20.49
N GLU A 268 1.12 0.99 -19.90
CA GLU A 268 1.28 2.44 -19.83
C GLU A 268 0.80 2.95 -18.46
N ASN A 269 1.57 3.84 -17.83
CA ASN A 269 1.17 4.61 -16.65
C ASN A 269 0.54 5.94 -17.10
N ILE A 270 -0.77 6.08 -16.94
CA ILE A 270 -1.53 7.26 -17.38
C ILE A 270 -1.80 8.15 -16.16
N LEU A 271 -1.34 9.40 -16.20
CA LEU A 271 -1.60 10.38 -15.16
C LEU A 271 -3.12 10.68 -15.10
N THR A 272 -3.77 10.44 -13.97
CA THR A 272 -5.23 10.61 -13.85
C THR A 272 -5.67 12.05 -14.11
N THR A 273 -4.88 13.05 -13.68
CA THR A 273 -5.16 14.47 -13.90
C THR A 273 -5.02 14.93 -15.36
N SER A 274 -4.60 14.04 -16.28
CA SER A 274 -4.69 14.28 -17.73
C SER A 274 -6.14 14.30 -18.23
N TYR A 275 -7.07 13.79 -17.43
CA TYR A 275 -8.51 13.78 -17.71
C TYR A 275 -9.22 14.85 -16.89
N ALA A 276 -10.26 15.49 -17.44
CA ALA A 276 -11.12 16.37 -16.67
C ALA A 276 -11.87 15.58 -15.58
N PRO A 277 -12.17 16.18 -14.42
CA PRO A 277 -12.89 15.47 -13.37
C PRO A 277 -14.34 15.18 -13.78
N ASP A 278 -14.83 14.00 -13.46
CA ASP A 278 -16.25 13.63 -13.63
C ASP A 278 -17.10 14.40 -12.62
N SER A 279 -18.14 15.06 -13.07
CA SER A 279 -18.95 15.97 -12.22
C SER A 279 -19.72 15.22 -11.14
N LEU A 280 -20.34 14.08 -11.46
CA LEU A 280 -21.11 13.30 -10.49
C LEU A 280 -20.21 12.67 -9.42
N CYS A 281 -19.05 12.17 -9.82
CA CYS A 281 -18.06 11.67 -8.88
C CYS A 281 -17.50 12.81 -8.00
N SER A 282 -17.29 14.01 -8.57
CA SER A 282 -16.85 15.19 -7.81
C SER A 282 -17.86 15.59 -6.73
N GLU A 283 -19.15 15.57 -7.04
CA GLU A 283 -20.22 15.82 -6.06
C GLU A 283 -20.24 14.78 -4.94
N SER A 284 -20.03 13.50 -5.28
CA SER A 284 -19.95 12.40 -4.30
C SER A 284 -18.75 12.58 -3.38
N VAL A 285 -17.58 12.89 -3.92
CA VAL A 285 -16.35 13.16 -3.16
C VAL A 285 -16.51 14.39 -2.26
N ALA A 286 -17.09 15.50 -2.79
CA ALA A 286 -17.27 16.72 -2.02
C ALA A 286 -18.12 16.52 -0.74
N ARG A 287 -19.08 15.59 -0.75
CA ARG A 287 -19.89 15.27 0.44
C ARG A 287 -19.06 14.69 1.57
N TYR A 288 -18.08 13.84 1.26
CA TYR A 288 -17.18 13.28 2.28
C TYR A 288 -16.26 14.35 2.87
N TYR A 289 -15.79 15.30 2.03
CA TYR A 289 -14.95 16.41 2.48
C TYR A 289 -15.71 17.54 3.19
N ALA A 290 -17.05 17.48 3.27
CA ALA A 290 -17.87 18.48 3.95
C ALA A 290 -17.97 18.29 5.47
N ASP A 291 -17.24 17.34 6.07
CA ASP A 291 -17.24 17.11 7.52
C ASP A 291 -16.63 18.30 8.28
N GLU A 292 -17.49 19.08 8.97
CA GLU A 292 -17.08 20.27 9.71
C GLU A 292 -16.17 19.93 10.91
N ALA A 293 -16.34 18.77 11.54
CA ALA A 293 -15.53 18.36 12.70
C ALA A 293 -14.08 18.06 12.30
N LEU A 294 -13.88 17.48 11.12
CA LEU A 294 -12.57 17.23 10.56
C LEU A 294 -11.91 18.49 9.98
N ASN A 295 -12.70 19.39 9.40
CA ASN A 295 -12.22 20.62 8.73
C ASN A 295 -11.88 21.75 9.70
N ARG A 296 -12.54 21.80 10.85
CA ARG A 296 -12.39 22.90 11.79
C ARG A 296 -10.95 23.00 12.31
N PRO A 297 -10.25 24.16 12.14
CA PRO A 297 -8.93 24.35 12.71
C PRO A 297 -8.95 24.17 14.24
N ILE A 298 -8.03 23.38 14.76
CA ILE A 298 -7.82 23.12 16.18
C ILE A 298 -6.58 23.82 16.72
N GLY A 299 -5.75 24.38 15.86
CA GLY A 299 -4.52 25.11 16.16
C GLY A 299 -3.87 25.60 14.88
N GLU A 300 -2.63 26.06 14.96
CA GLU A 300 -1.91 26.61 13.81
C GLU A 300 -0.41 26.26 13.85
N LEU A 301 0.22 26.19 12.65
CA LEU A 301 1.66 26.21 12.48
C LEU A 301 2.13 27.62 12.14
N THR A 302 3.23 28.07 12.76
CA THR A 302 3.81 29.40 12.50
C THR A 302 4.62 29.45 11.21
N GLU A 303 5.07 28.29 10.71
CA GLU A 303 5.77 28.08 9.44
C GLU A 303 5.45 26.68 8.89
N THR A 304 5.73 26.45 7.60
CA THR A 304 5.54 25.11 6.97
C THR A 304 6.48 24.12 7.61
N ALA A 305 5.94 22.99 8.08
CA ALA A 305 6.70 21.86 8.58
C ALA A 305 7.06 20.92 7.42
N THR A 306 8.34 20.57 7.32
CA THR A 306 8.81 19.48 6.43
C THR A 306 8.50 18.12 7.07
N GLN A 307 8.61 17.03 6.30
CA GLN A 307 8.47 15.67 6.85
C GLN A 307 9.42 15.42 8.03
N VAL A 308 10.66 15.91 7.94
CA VAL A 308 11.63 15.86 9.04
C VAL A 308 11.17 16.67 10.25
N GLY A 309 10.65 17.87 10.01
CA GLY A 309 10.12 18.74 11.08
C GLY A 309 8.91 18.11 11.78
N LEU A 310 8.08 17.40 11.05
CA LEU A 310 6.95 16.63 11.59
C LEU A 310 7.43 15.44 12.44
N ALA A 311 8.43 14.71 11.98
CA ALA A 311 9.07 13.62 12.74
C ALA A 311 9.70 14.15 14.04
N ASN A 312 10.44 15.26 13.98
CA ASN A 312 11.01 15.92 15.16
C ASN A 312 9.93 16.35 16.16
N TRP A 313 8.82 16.88 15.66
CA TRP A 313 7.68 17.26 16.50
C TRP A 313 7.10 16.05 17.23
N PHE A 314 6.89 14.93 16.52
CA PHE A 314 6.43 13.68 17.16
C PHE A 314 7.39 13.20 18.25
N VAL A 315 8.70 13.22 17.99
CA VAL A 315 9.73 12.89 18.97
C VAL A 315 9.56 13.72 20.25
N GLU A 316 9.45 15.04 20.14
CA GLU A 316 9.29 15.91 21.29
C GLU A 316 7.96 15.70 22.03
N LEU A 317 6.88 15.39 21.32
CA LEU A 317 5.61 15.07 21.93
C LEU A 317 5.62 13.75 22.67
N MET A 318 6.23 12.70 22.11
CA MET A 318 6.34 11.37 22.74
C MET A 318 7.23 11.40 24.01
N LYS A 319 8.24 12.27 24.06
CA LYS A 319 9.10 12.43 25.24
C LYS A 319 8.35 12.98 26.46
N ARG A 320 7.26 13.74 26.27
CA ARG A 320 6.53 14.39 27.39
C ARG A 320 5.88 13.39 28.35
N PRO A 321 4.96 12.47 27.92
CA PRO A 321 4.31 11.53 28.82
C PRO A 321 5.27 10.52 29.42
N THR A 322 6.31 10.12 28.69
CA THR A 322 7.32 9.15 29.14
C THR A 322 8.43 9.78 29.98
N LYS A 323 8.58 11.10 29.99
CA LYS A 323 9.74 11.83 30.52
C LYS A 323 11.06 11.26 29.97
N ALA A 324 11.06 10.88 28.69
CA ALA A 324 12.20 10.29 28.04
C ALA A 324 13.33 11.31 27.81
N ASP A 325 14.56 10.83 27.96
CA ASP A 325 15.77 11.62 27.68
C ASP A 325 15.96 11.74 26.15
N VAL A 326 15.65 10.65 25.41
CA VAL A 326 15.85 10.52 23.96
C VAL A 326 14.54 10.02 23.35
N GLY A 327 14.24 10.46 22.14
CA GLY A 327 13.12 9.93 21.36
C GLY A 327 13.53 9.61 19.93
N PHE A 328 12.87 8.62 19.33
CA PHE A 328 13.03 8.25 17.93
C PHE A 328 11.67 8.06 17.28
N TYR A 329 11.53 8.57 16.05
CA TYR A 329 10.35 8.30 15.22
C TYR A 329 10.77 7.92 13.81
N HIS A 330 10.14 6.87 13.24
CA HIS A 330 10.44 6.39 11.90
C HIS A 330 9.78 7.28 10.84
N ILE A 331 10.53 7.63 9.80
CA ILE A 331 10.07 8.59 8.80
C ILE A 331 8.87 8.08 7.99
N GLY A 332 8.78 6.77 7.77
CA GLY A 332 7.65 6.14 7.09
C GLY A 332 6.30 6.28 7.82
N GLY A 333 6.33 6.55 9.14
CA GLY A 333 5.14 6.85 9.95
C GLY A 333 4.61 8.27 9.77
N VAL A 334 5.41 9.18 9.18
CA VAL A 334 4.98 10.54 8.82
C VAL A 334 4.47 10.50 7.39
N ARG A 335 3.15 10.50 7.20
CA ARG A 335 2.52 10.23 5.89
C ARG A 335 2.36 11.46 5.00
N LEU A 336 2.64 12.66 5.49
CA LEU A 336 2.68 13.89 4.72
C LEU A 336 4.12 14.33 4.47
N ASP A 337 4.43 14.73 3.24
CA ASP A 337 5.74 15.28 2.88
C ASP A 337 5.97 16.66 3.52
N SER A 338 4.88 17.42 3.74
CA SER A 338 4.86 18.70 4.44
C SER A 338 3.48 19.00 5.01
N LEU A 339 3.43 19.88 6.00
CA LEU A 339 2.21 20.50 6.50
C LEU A 339 2.37 22.02 6.45
N GLU A 340 1.50 22.68 5.70
CA GLU A 340 1.61 24.11 5.42
C GLU A 340 1.40 24.97 6.65
N ARG A 341 2.06 26.14 6.66
CA ARG A 341 1.80 27.22 7.63
C ARG A 341 0.33 27.61 7.66
N GLY A 342 -0.23 27.80 8.85
CA GLY A 342 -1.58 28.27 9.05
C GLY A 342 -2.42 27.33 9.90
N GLY A 343 -3.74 27.42 9.77
CA GLY A 343 -4.68 26.63 10.55
C GLY A 343 -4.60 25.14 10.23
N VAL A 344 -4.52 24.30 11.27
CA VAL A 344 -4.47 22.85 11.16
C VAL A 344 -5.75 22.25 11.71
N GLY A 345 -6.52 21.57 10.87
CA GLY A 345 -7.70 20.80 11.25
C GLY A 345 -7.37 19.39 11.73
N THR A 346 -8.34 18.73 12.34
CA THR A 346 -8.18 17.34 12.85
C THR A 346 -7.88 16.36 11.71
N ALA A 347 -8.46 16.59 10.52
CA ALA A 347 -8.18 15.77 9.34
C ALA A 347 -6.68 15.72 9.03
N ALA A 348 -6.00 16.88 9.01
CA ALA A 348 -4.57 16.94 8.71
C ALA A 348 -3.71 16.15 9.71
N VAL A 349 -4.13 16.09 11.00
CA VAL A 349 -3.44 15.30 12.02
C VAL A 349 -3.58 13.81 11.74
N TYR A 350 -4.76 13.34 11.35
CA TYR A 350 -4.98 11.94 10.99
C TYR A 350 -4.36 11.56 9.65
N ASP A 351 -4.30 12.48 8.68
CA ASP A 351 -3.57 12.25 7.44
C ASP A 351 -2.06 12.15 7.67
N LEU A 352 -1.56 12.86 8.68
CA LEU A 352 -0.16 12.89 9.08
C LEU A 352 0.26 11.58 9.78
N GLU A 353 -0.59 11.06 10.70
CA GLU A 353 -0.38 9.82 11.45
C GLU A 353 -1.69 9.01 11.46
N PRO A 354 -1.96 8.20 10.40
CA PRO A 354 -3.22 7.47 10.27
C PRO A 354 -3.30 6.17 11.08
N PHE A 355 -2.17 5.68 11.62
CA PHE A 355 -2.02 4.34 12.19
C PHE A 355 -2.53 4.21 13.62
N SER A 356 -2.90 5.31 14.26
CA SER A 356 -3.24 5.35 15.69
C SER A 356 -2.13 4.75 16.57
N SER A 357 -0.89 5.11 16.25
CA SER A 357 0.29 4.61 16.96
C SER A 357 0.31 5.11 18.39
N HIS A 358 0.65 4.19 19.29
CA HIS A 358 0.90 4.49 20.69
C HIS A 358 2.35 4.89 20.93
N VAL A 359 2.60 5.60 22.02
CA VAL A 359 3.96 5.81 22.54
C VAL A 359 4.42 4.53 23.23
N ALA A 360 5.65 4.11 22.98
CA ALA A 360 6.34 3.08 23.74
C ALA A 360 7.56 3.67 24.45
N GLU A 361 7.90 3.17 25.63
CA GLU A 361 9.10 3.56 26.36
C GLU A 361 9.94 2.36 26.78
N MET A 362 11.26 2.56 26.81
CA MET A 362 12.23 1.58 27.26
C MET A 362 13.49 2.26 27.78
N CYS A 363 14.37 1.53 28.48
CA CYS A 363 15.69 2.01 28.85
C CYS A 363 16.75 1.44 27.88
N MET A 364 17.64 2.31 27.39
CA MET A 364 18.73 1.93 26.48
C MET A 364 20.03 2.67 26.81
N THR A 365 21.15 1.96 26.70
CA THR A 365 22.47 2.57 26.67
C THR A 365 22.80 3.10 25.27
N PRO A 366 23.76 4.03 25.08
CA PRO A 366 24.19 4.46 23.77
C PRO A 366 24.65 3.31 22.86
N ALA A 367 25.30 2.29 23.40
CA ALA A 367 25.72 1.11 22.65
C ALA A 367 24.51 0.33 22.08
N GLN A 368 23.41 0.27 22.82
CA GLN A 368 22.17 -0.39 22.35
C GLN A 368 21.45 0.47 21.30
N MET A 369 21.41 1.79 21.45
CA MET A 369 20.86 2.71 20.45
C MET A 369 21.67 2.63 19.13
N ARG A 370 23.03 2.59 19.23
CA ARG A 370 23.89 2.38 18.05
C ARG A 370 23.54 1.10 17.31
N LYS A 371 23.42 -0.03 18.05
CA LYS A 371 23.05 -1.31 17.43
C LYS A 371 21.71 -1.21 16.69
N MET A 372 20.70 -0.57 17.28
CA MET A 372 19.40 -0.35 16.65
C MET A 372 19.54 0.46 15.36
N LEU A 373 20.24 1.60 15.41
CA LEU A 373 20.41 2.51 14.27
C LEU A 373 21.24 1.89 13.14
N VAL A 374 22.33 1.18 13.46
CA VAL A 374 23.15 0.44 12.49
C VAL A 374 22.32 -0.64 11.81
N THR A 375 21.59 -1.44 12.61
CA THR A 375 20.74 -2.51 12.08
C THR A 375 19.70 -1.94 11.14
N LYS A 376 19.02 -0.83 11.54
CA LYS A 376 17.96 -0.24 10.73
C LYS A 376 18.48 0.44 9.47
N TYR A 377 19.63 1.10 9.52
CA TYR A 377 20.27 1.72 8.35
C TYR A 377 20.67 0.67 7.31
N ASN A 378 21.17 -0.48 7.76
CA ASN A 378 21.61 -1.59 6.89
C ASN A 378 20.48 -2.49 6.41
N GLU A 379 19.23 -2.28 6.85
CA GLU A 379 18.08 -2.88 6.20
C GLU A 379 17.96 -2.29 4.80
N GLU A 380 18.19 -3.11 3.77
CA GLU A 380 18.12 -2.67 2.38
C GLU A 380 16.74 -2.04 2.08
N THR A 381 16.77 -0.79 1.65
CA THR A 381 15.64 -0.15 0.98
C THR A 381 16.00 0.03 -0.50
N ARG A 382 15.01 0.19 -1.36
CA ARG A 382 15.21 0.34 -2.81
C ARG A 382 15.97 1.60 -3.20
N GLU A 383 15.85 2.63 -2.39
CA GLU A 383 16.54 3.89 -2.58
C GLU A 383 17.98 3.84 -2.03
N GLY A 384 18.45 2.64 -1.62
CA GLY A 384 19.66 2.43 -0.88
C GLY A 384 19.47 2.64 0.62
N HIS A 385 20.56 2.75 1.35
CA HIS A 385 20.51 3.01 2.79
C HIS A 385 20.08 4.45 3.07
N ARG A 386 19.18 4.62 4.05
CA ARG A 386 18.68 5.94 4.46
C ARG A 386 18.51 6.07 5.97
N ILE A 387 18.51 7.31 6.45
CA ILE A 387 18.11 7.61 7.83
C ILE A 387 16.62 7.39 7.96
N ASP A 388 16.23 6.33 8.67
CA ASP A 388 14.82 6.00 8.92
C ASP A 388 14.34 6.56 10.26
N LEU A 389 15.15 6.49 11.32
CA LEU A 389 14.79 6.93 12.66
C LEU A 389 15.24 8.38 12.91
N HIS A 390 14.29 9.31 12.92
CA HIS A 390 14.55 10.71 13.27
C HIS A 390 14.54 10.92 14.79
N SER A 391 15.37 11.84 15.27
CA SER A 391 15.52 12.19 16.68
C SER A 391 15.93 13.65 16.81
N THR A 392 15.47 14.33 17.87
CA THR A 392 15.97 15.64 18.26
C THR A 392 17.29 15.55 19.05
N THR A 393 17.73 14.34 19.43
CA THR A 393 19.08 14.07 19.96
C THR A 393 20.01 13.84 18.78
N PRO A 394 21.03 14.72 18.54
CA PRO A 394 21.88 14.60 17.37
C PRO A 394 22.69 13.29 17.35
N TYR A 395 22.81 12.69 16.17
CA TYR A 395 23.66 11.53 15.94
C TYR A 395 24.22 11.51 14.51
N THR A 396 25.34 10.80 14.32
CA THR A 396 25.97 10.60 13.02
C THR A 396 26.17 9.11 12.78
N ILE A 397 25.62 8.59 11.69
CA ILE A 397 25.85 7.23 11.20
C ILE A 397 27.20 7.23 10.48
N LEU A 398 28.08 6.32 10.87
CA LEU A 398 29.38 6.12 10.24
C LEU A 398 29.26 4.94 9.27
N VAL A 399 29.55 5.19 7.97
CA VAL A 399 29.43 4.19 6.91
C VAL A 399 30.78 3.82 6.31
N ASN A 400 30.92 2.58 5.81
CA ASN A 400 32.08 2.11 5.06
C ASN A 400 32.02 2.55 3.58
N GLU A 401 32.98 2.06 2.77
CA GLU A 401 33.05 2.36 1.32
C GLU A 401 31.82 1.82 0.55
N GLN A 402 31.18 0.78 1.05
CA GLN A 402 29.99 0.14 0.47
C GLN A 402 28.67 0.80 0.92
N ASP A 403 28.75 1.94 1.65
CA ASP A 403 27.61 2.65 2.23
C ASP A 403 26.88 1.88 3.34
N GLU A 404 27.51 0.86 3.94
CA GLU A 404 26.96 0.13 5.08
C GLU A 404 27.34 0.83 6.39
N ALA A 405 26.38 0.99 7.30
CA ALA A 405 26.62 1.54 8.62
C ALA A 405 27.47 0.58 9.46
N VAL A 406 28.55 1.08 10.02
CA VAL A 406 29.49 0.33 10.89
C VAL A 406 29.43 0.79 12.33
N ASP A 407 29.05 2.04 12.59
CA ASP A 407 28.87 2.60 13.93
C ASP A 407 27.98 3.87 13.90
N VAL A 408 27.60 4.36 15.07
CA VAL A 408 26.89 5.63 15.26
C VAL A 408 27.54 6.44 16.38
N ARG A 409 27.79 7.71 16.14
CA ARG A 409 28.33 8.66 17.12
C ARG A 409 27.22 9.53 17.69
N PHE A 410 27.12 9.56 19.02
CA PHE A 410 26.26 10.48 19.76
C PHE A 410 27.11 11.56 20.44
N PRO A 411 27.07 12.84 20.04
CA PRO A 411 27.93 13.88 20.63
C PRO A 411 27.54 14.24 22.07
N THR A 412 26.28 13.96 22.48
CA THR A 412 25.73 14.42 23.76
C THR A 412 25.49 13.31 24.77
N LEU A 413 25.49 12.04 24.37
CA LEU A 413 25.24 10.92 25.25
C LEU A 413 26.52 10.39 25.88
N ARG A 414 26.42 9.93 27.15
CA ARG A 414 27.55 9.37 27.90
C ARG A 414 27.53 7.86 27.84
N GLU A 415 28.63 7.25 27.47
CA GLU A 415 28.80 5.80 27.45
C GLU A 415 28.51 5.16 28.81
N GLY A 416 27.88 3.98 28.79
CA GLY A 416 27.53 3.21 29.97
C GLY A 416 26.37 3.76 30.81
N ARG A 417 25.86 4.95 30.51
CA ARG A 417 24.65 5.48 31.13
C ARG A 417 23.41 4.90 30.42
N GLU A 418 22.40 4.51 31.16
CA GLU A 418 21.06 4.23 30.63
C GLU A 418 20.25 5.51 30.48
N TYR A 419 19.52 5.59 29.37
CA TYR A 419 18.61 6.67 29.02
C TYR A 419 17.22 6.11 28.81
N ARG A 420 16.20 6.82 29.27
CA ARG A 420 14.82 6.52 28.90
C ARG A 420 14.58 6.97 27.48
N VAL A 421 14.09 6.04 26.65
CA VAL A 421 13.85 6.24 25.22
C VAL A 421 12.37 6.14 24.91
N ALA A 422 11.81 7.13 24.21
CA ALA A 422 10.48 7.09 23.63
C ALA A 422 10.55 6.72 22.14
N ILE A 423 9.67 5.84 21.70
CA ILE A 423 9.56 5.38 20.31
C ILE A 423 8.09 5.06 19.98
N SER A 424 7.71 4.94 18.71
CA SER A 424 6.38 4.43 18.37
C SER A 424 6.24 2.94 18.72
N ASP A 425 5.04 2.51 19.10
CA ASP A 425 4.77 1.09 19.40
C ASP A 425 4.99 0.19 18.17
N TYR A 426 4.81 0.74 16.95
CA TYR A 426 5.15 0.06 15.71
C TYR A 426 6.65 -0.29 15.64
N ALA A 427 7.53 0.70 15.84
CA ALA A 427 8.97 0.45 15.81
C ALA A 427 9.41 -0.45 16.98
N PHE A 428 8.82 -0.25 18.17
CA PHE A 428 9.06 -1.09 19.36
C PHE A 428 8.76 -2.57 19.11
N LYS A 429 7.68 -2.88 18.40
CA LYS A 429 7.24 -4.26 18.12
C LYS A 429 7.95 -4.91 16.95
N ASN A 430 8.35 -4.13 15.93
CA ASN A 430 8.73 -4.67 14.63
C ASN A 430 10.21 -4.47 14.27
N TYR A 431 10.92 -3.52 14.91
CA TYR A 431 12.30 -3.24 14.52
C TYR A 431 13.27 -4.26 15.09
N ARG A 432 14.13 -4.80 14.22
CA ARG A 432 15.22 -5.70 14.61
C ARG A 432 16.18 -4.97 15.56
N GLY A 433 16.72 -5.70 16.52
CA GLY A 433 17.59 -5.14 17.56
C GLY A 433 16.82 -4.59 18.78
N LEU A 434 15.48 -4.63 18.77
CA LEU A 434 14.62 -4.29 19.90
C LEU A 434 13.88 -5.49 20.50
N GLU A 435 13.92 -6.67 19.89
CA GLU A 435 13.12 -7.85 20.22
C GLU A 435 13.28 -8.37 21.65
N TYR A 436 14.39 -8.05 22.28
CA TYR A 436 14.72 -8.51 23.64
C TYR A 436 14.72 -7.38 24.68
N ARG A 437 14.02 -6.29 24.39
CA ARG A 437 13.98 -5.14 25.29
C ARG A 437 12.77 -5.18 26.19
N GLU A 438 13.01 -5.00 27.49
CA GLU A 438 11.94 -4.68 28.41
C GLU A 438 11.49 -3.23 28.16
N GLY A 439 10.20 -3.06 27.93
CA GLY A 439 9.58 -1.76 27.69
C GLY A 439 8.08 -1.88 27.89
N ARG A 440 7.41 -0.75 27.85
CA ARG A 440 5.94 -0.71 27.90
C ARG A 440 5.37 0.16 26.81
N ILE A 441 4.19 -0.19 26.35
CA ILE A 441 3.36 0.65 25.49
C ILE A 441 2.50 1.50 26.41
N CYS A 442 2.51 2.81 26.21
CA CYS A 442 1.71 3.78 26.92
C CYS A 442 0.29 3.82 26.36
N GLU A 443 -0.66 4.37 27.09
CA GLU A 443 -2.04 4.54 26.62
C GLU A 443 -2.17 5.69 25.62
N GLU A 444 -1.23 6.63 25.63
CA GLU A 444 -1.25 7.83 24.81
C GLU A 444 -1.07 7.51 23.33
N LEU A 445 -2.01 7.98 22.50
CA LEU A 445 -1.88 8.02 21.05
C LEU A 445 -1.05 9.23 20.62
N ILE A 446 -0.19 9.04 19.62
CA ILE A 446 0.63 10.13 19.07
C ILE A 446 -0.27 11.22 18.49
N THR A 447 -1.35 10.86 17.80
CA THR A 447 -2.35 11.81 17.29
C THR A 447 -3.00 12.66 18.38
N ASP A 448 -3.30 12.07 19.54
CA ASP A 448 -3.88 12.82 20.67
C ASP A 448 -2.89 13.82 21.26
N LEU A 449 -1.61 13.47 21.33
CA LEU A 449 -0.54 14.39 21.74
C LEU A 449 -0.40 15.55 20.76
N VAL A 450 -0.49 15.30 19.45
CA VAL A 450 -0.45 16.34 18.40
C VAL A 450 -1.66 17.28 18.54
N ILE A 451 -2.87 16.71 18.66
CA ILE A 451 -4.12 17.50 18.83
C ILE A 451 -4.05 18.35 20.11
N ALA A 452 -3.58 17.78 21.22
CA ALA A 452 -3.43 18.51 22.48
C ALA A 452 -2.42 19.66 22.35
N ALA A 453 -1.28 19.45 21.66
CA ALA A 453 -0.28 20.47 21.45
C ALA A 453 -0.81 21.62 20.57
N LEU A 454 -1.51 21.32 19.49
CA LEU A 454 -2.14 22.33 18.61
C LEU A 454 -3.15 23.21 19.35
N ARG A 455 -3.93 22.61 20.25
CA ARG A 455 -4.92 23.35 21.07
C ARG A 455 -4.31 24.24 22.14
N GLN A 456 -3.07 24.00 22.54
CA GLN A 456 -2.41 24.76 23.61
C GLN A 456 -1.78 26.06 23.13
N ALA A 457 -1.09 26.04 22.00
CA ALA A 457 -0.38 27.19 21.43
C ALA A 457 -0.04 26.98 19.96
N PRO A 458 0.23 28.07 19.21
CA PRO A 458 0.82 27.96 17.87
C PRO A 458 2.13 27.14 17.92
N VAL A 459 2.30 26.26 16.96
CA VAL A 459 3.45 25.36 16.88
C VAL A 459 4.47 25.89 15.90
N GLN A 460 5.73 26.01 16.34
CA GLN A 460 6.86 26.27 15.47
C GLN A 460 7.59 24.92 15.23
N PRO A 461 7.57 24.37 14.00
CA PRO A 461 8.24 23.13 13.71
C PRO A 461 9.76 23.27 13.71
N ASP A 462 10.47 22.24 14.17
CA ASP A 462 11.91 22.13 14.03
C ASP A 462 12.26 21.37 12.75
N ASN A 463 12.44 22.09 11.66
CA ASN A 463 12.75 21.52 10.34
C ASN A 463 14.23 21.09 10.20
N GLN A 464 15.04 21.18 11.26
CA GLN A 464 16.45 20.85 11.21
C GLN A 464 16.65 19.32 11.15
N GLN A 465 17.54 18.88 10.28
CA GLN A 465 18.03 17.50 10.25
C GLN A 465 19.06 17.31 11.36
N HIS A 466 18.73 16.54 12.40
CA HIS A 466 19.62 16.25 13.54
C HIS A 466 20.46 14.97 13.35
N ALA A 467 20.12 14.18 12.36
CA ALA A 467 20.85 12.97 11.99
C ALA A 467 21.67 13.22 10.71
N SER A 468 22.88 12.65 10.64
CA SER A 468 23.75 12.75 9.47
C SER A 468 24.42 11.42 9.16
N VAL A 469 24.96 11.30 7.95
CA VAL A 469 25.79 10.16 7.52
C VAL A 469 27.17 10.68 7.18
N GLU A 470 28.23 9.99 7.64
CA GLU A 470 29.63 10.33 7.41
C GLU A 470 30.39 9.06 7.03
N ARG A 471 31.23 9.12 5.99
CA ARG A 471 32.10 7.99 5.65
C ARG A 471 33.26 7.89 6.63
N CYS A 472 33.54 6.67 7.10
CA CYS A 472 34.79 6.40 7.81
C CYS A 472 35.98 6.51 6.84
N GLU A 473 37.05 7.19 7.29
CA GLU A 473 38.34 7.23 6.57
C GLU A 473 39.01 5.85 6.62
#